data_88d05db0f190225685a2854fdde3c9eb
#
_entry.id   88d05db0f190225685a2854fdde3c9eb
#
_cell.length_a   1.000
_cell.length_b   1.000
_cell.length_c   1.000
_cell.angle_alpha   90.00
_cell.angle_beta   90.00
_cell.angle_gamma   90.00
#
_symmetry.space_group_name_H-M   'P 1'
#
loop_
_entity.id
_entity.type
_entity.pdbx_description
1 polymer ?
#
loop_
_entity_poly.entity_id
_entity_poly.type
_entity_poly.pdbx_seq_one_letter_code
_entity_poly.pdbx_strand_id
1 'polypeptide(L)'
;MKRLFVCILIIFLASCQKTYDVDNEIPSLNNKIMENVSDETAYIDLFNAYIINGEYYNATKTLDKSLKETDGAKTKELIKELKDGYDVCDSNGTFYKKILIDYDFDYVPSIKDERNIDYYQGKSTYIGNDLDSVYYDDYQLLSSNHQKLFKKSNYTIYLLDKEDKITDIYCAQDEHYRVEYKDDGSIFYVRNDGWYYCFKNELIYKVGTNDGDNEITFEYDTNANLVKLVKTDKSGAITTEYELYDNGSPSKVVCYSNLNKEIFEYKEDGKMTSINNYYNDELSSTYEFDYDGDHIVYEKFTSHPPSTFDHEYTYTYNKDGYIIRIDDSMNKDSLQEFTYNEDYSEVTIHKDNEYEKIELLH
;
A
#
# COMPACT_ATOMS: atom_id res chain seq x y z
N MET A 1 -15.25 -40.42 -13.27
CA MET A 1 -15.15 -39.03 -12.83
C MET A 1 -16.41 -38.50 -12.12
N LYS A 2 -17.64 -38.90 -12.41
CA LYS A 2 -18.84 -38.41 -11.69
C LYS A 2 -19.06 -38.95 -10.25
N ARG A 3 -18.39 -40.02 -9.84
CA ARG A 3 -18.59 -40.62 -8.49
C ARG A 3 -17.65 -40.05 -7.42
N LEU A 4 -16.53 -39.39 -7.78
CA LEU A 4 -15.63 -38.72 -6.81
C LEU A 4 -16.21 -37.38 -6.36
N PHE A 5 -16.88 -36.65 -7.25
CA PHE A 5 -17.56 -35.38 -6.93
C PHE A 5 -18.68 -35.54 -5.87
N VAL A 6 -19.38 -36.68 -5.88
CA VAL A 6 -20.46 -36.95 -4.93
C VAL A 6 -19.92 -37.23 -3.50
N CYS A 7 -18.72 -37.79 -3.36
CA CYS A 7 -18.15 -38.05 -2.03
C CYS A 7 -17.59 -36.79 -1.35
N ILE A 8 -17.01 -35.86 -2.14
CA ILE A 8 -16.52 -34.58 -1.61
C ILE A 8 -17.72 -33.68 -1.25
N LEU A 9 -18.73 -33.63 -2.08
CA LEU A 9 -19.99 -32.90 -1.79
C LEU A 9 -20.71 -33.42 -0.53
N ILE A 10 -20.60 -34.73 -0.23
CA ILE A 10 -21.21 -35.34 0.98
C ILE A 10 -20.42 -34.96 2.23
N ILE A 11 -19.10 -34.78 2.15
CA ILE A 11 -18.28 -34.31 3.28
C ILE A 11 -18.62 -32.84 3.58
N PHE A 12 -18.83 -31.99 2.57
CA PHE A 12 -19.23 -30.60 2.74
C PHE A 12 -20.67 -30.43 3.24
N LEU A 13 -21.62 -31.24 2.74
CA LEU A 13 -22.99 -31.24 3.25
C LEU A 13 -23.11 -31.80 4.68
N ALA A 14 -22.18 -32.67 5.09
CA ALA A 14 -22.11 -33.15 6.48
C ALA A 14 -21.55 -32.09 7.44
N SER A 15 -20.78 -31.10 6.97
CA SER A 15 -20.29 -29.99 7.80
C SER A 15 -21.38 -28.97 8.16
N CYS A 16 -22.42 -28.82 7.36
CA CYS A 16 -23.60 -28.01 7.69
C CYS A 16 -24.43 -28.61 8.86
N GLN A 17 -24.16 -29.82 9.29
CA GLN A 17 -24.88 -30.48 10.40
C GLN A 17 -24.08 -30.60 11.70
N LYS A 18 -22.78 -30.26 11.70
CA LYS A 18 -22.00 -30.24 12.93
C LYS A 18 -22.21 -28.91 13.64
N THR A 19 -22.99 -28.94 14.71
CA THR A 19 -22.85 -27.92 15.75
C THR A 19 -21.48 -28.15 16.39
N TYR A 20 -20.49 -27.34 15.94
CA TYR A 20 -19.18 -27.37 16.59
C TYR A 20 -19.34 -26.79 17.98
N ASP A 21 -18.95 -27.57 18.98
CA ASP A 21 -18.63 -27.03 20.30
C ASP A 21 -17.26 -26.38 20.24
N VAL A 22 -17.25 -25.16 19.71
CA VAL A 22 -16.04 -24.41 19.35
C VAL A 22 -15.12 -24.25 20.57
N ASP A 23 -15.70 -24.07 21.75
CA ASP A 23 -14.96 -23.88 23.00
C ASP A 23 -14.11 -25.10 23.38
N ASN A 24 -14.53 -26.28 22.99
CA ASN A 24 -13.81 -27.53 23.27
C ASN A 24 -13.02 -28.05 22.06
N GLU A 25 -13.48 -27.83 20.84
CA GLU A 25 -12.85 -28.39 19.65
C GLU A 25 -11.56 -27.63 19.25
N ILE A 26 -11.52 -26.30 19.31
CA ILE A 26 -10.31 -25.52 18.99
C ILE A 26 -9.13 -25.94 19.90
N PRO A 27 -9.25 -25.99 21.23
CA PRO A 27 -8.18 -26.50 22.08
C PRO A 27 -7.77 -27.94 21.77
N SER A 28 -8.74 -28.83 21.49
CA SER A 28 -8.49 -30.23 21.14
C SER A 28 -7.70 -30.36 19.84
N LEU A 29 -8.04 -29.58 18.80
CA LEU A 29 -7.35 -29.60 17.52
C LEU A 29 -5.93 -29.00 17.62
N ASN A 30 -5.77 -27.95 18.43
CA ASN A 30 -4.43 -27.40 18.72
C ASN A 30 -3.55 -28.46 19.43
N ASN A 31 -4.08 -29.24 20.35
CA ASN A 31 -3.35 -30.34 21.01
C ASN A 31 -2.95 -31.42 19.99
N LYS A 32 -3.85 -31.84 19.09
CA LYS A 32 -3.52 -32.79 18.02
C LYS A 32 -2.36 -32.31 17.14
N ILE A 33 -2.40 -31.02 16.77
CA ILE A 33 -1.31 -30.40 15.97
C ILE A 33 -0.01 -30.39 16.78
N MET A 34 -0.04 -30.11 18.09
CA MET A 34 1.17 -30.17 18.94
C MET A 34 1.73 -31.58 19.05
N GLU A 35 0.87 -32.60 19.10
CA GLU A 35 1.30 -34.02 19.14
C GLU A 35 1.86 -34.47 17.77
N ASN A 36 1.34 -33.99 16.67
CA ASN A 36 1.77 -34.31 15.32
C ASN A 36 1.68 -33.09 14.38
N VAL A 37 2.75 -32.34 14.30
CA VAL A 37 2.85 -31.12 13.47
C VAL A 37 2.70 -31.37 11.98
N SER A 38 2.82 -32.64 11.52
CA SER A 38 2.64 -33.02 10.12
C SER A 38 1.22 -33.50 9.80
N ASP A 39 0.28 -33.43 10.75
CA ASP A 39 -1.12 -33.81 10.52
C ASP A 39 -1.89 -32.69 9.81
N GLU A 40 -1.77 -32.67 8.49
CA GLU A 40 -2.46 -31.67 7.63
C GLU A 40 -3.98 -31.66 7.83
N THR A 41 -4.59 -32.80 8.16
CA THR A 41 -6.02 -32.90 8.41
C THR A 41 -6.43 -32.13 9.68
N ALA A 42 -5.61 -32.17 10.72
CA ALA A 42 -5.86 -31.43 11.95
C ALA A 42 -5.83 -29.91 11.72
N TYR A 43 -4.96 -29.41 10.83
CA TYR A 43 -4.96 -28.00 10.44
C TYR A 43 -6.22 -27.61 9.64
N ILE A 44 -6.67 -28.46 8.73
CA ILE A 44 -7.90 -28.22 7.97
C ILE A 44 -9.12 -28.20 8.87
N ASP A 45 -9.21 -29.13 9.84
CA ASP A 45 -10.29 -29.14 10.83
C ASP A 45 -10.25 -27.90 11.71
N LEU A 46 -9.07 -27.43 12.13
CA LEU A 46 -8.89 -26.21 12.91
C LEU A 46 -9.25 -24.96 12.10
N PHE A 47 -8.88 -24.89 10.82
CA PHE A 47 -9.31 -23.84 9.90
C PHE A 47 -10.85 -23.77 9.86
N ASN A 48 -11.53 -24.90 9.66
CA ASN A 48 -12.99 -24.95 9.60
C ASN A 48 -13.63 -24.50 10.93
N ALA A 49 -13.07 -24.89 12.08
CA ALA A 49 -13.54 -24.46 13.39
C ALA A 49 -13.43 -22.93 13.55
N TYR A 50 -12.32 -22.31 13.15
CA TYR A 50 -12.15 -20.86 13.17
C TYR A 50 -13.11 -20.13 12.21
N ILE A 51 -13.32 -20.65 10.99
CA ILE A 51 -14.29 -20.09 10.03
C ILE A 51 -15.70 -20.06 10.62
N ILE A 52 -16.14 -21.16 11.24
CA ILE A 52 -17.46 -21.25 11.86
C ILE A 52 -17.59 -20.30 13.04
N ASN A 53 -16.53 -20.13 13.82
CA ASN A 53 -16.49 -19.19 14.94
C ASN A 53 -16.35 -17.72 14.52
N GLY A 54 -16.13 -17.44 13.24
CA GLY A 54 -15.92 -16.07 12.75
C GLY A 54 -14.51 -15.52 13.01
N GLU A 55 -13.57 -16.39 13.39
CA GLU A 55 -12.17 -16.03 13.66
C GLU A 55 -11.31 -16.11 12.38
N TYR A 56 -11.63 -15.29 11.38
CA TYR A 56 -11.06 -15.37 10.03
C TYR A 56 -9.55 -15.23 9.99
N TYR A 57 -9.00 -14.36 10.83
CA TYR A 57 -7.55 -14.19 10.95
C TYR A 57 -6.84 -15.45 11.45
N ASN A 58 -7.40 -16.11 12.50
CA ASN A 58 -6.86 -17.36 13.01
C ASN A 58 -7.00 -18.49 11.97
N ALA A 59 -8.09 -18.49 11.21
CA ALA A 59 -8.30 -19.45 10.13
C ALA A 59 -7.18 -19.35 9.07
N THR A 60 -6.87 -18.17 8.58
CA THR A 60 -5.80 -17.99 7.55
C THR A 60 -4.41 -18.29 8.10
N LYS A 61 -4.10 -17.90 9.33
CA LYS A 61 -2.85 -18.31 9.99
C LYS A 61 -2.71 -19.83 10.10
N THR A 62 -3.81 -20.53 10.27
CA THR A 62 -3.81 -22.00 10.31
C THR A 62 -3.45 -22.59 8.95
N LEU A 63 -3.96 -22.03 7.85
CA LEU A 63 -3.55 -22.43 6.50
C LEU A 63 -2.06 -22.15 6.23
N ASP A 64 -1.56 -20.97 6.60
CA ASP A 64 -0.14 -20.61 6.46
C ASP A 64 0.76 -21.58 7.24
N LYS A 65 0.33 -21.94 8.46
CA LYS A 65 1.09 -22.88 9.28
C LYS A 65 1.07 -24.28 8.69
N SER A 66 -0.09 -24.74 8.18
CA SER A 66 -0.19 -26.02 7.48
C SER A 66 0.76 -26.10 6.28
N LEU A 67 0.82 -25.05 5.46
CA LEU A 67 1.71 -24.99 4.28
C LEU A 67 3.21 -25.04 4.66
N LYS A 68 3.57 -24.57 5.87
CA LYS A 68 4.96 -24.56 6.36
C LYS A 68 5.38 -25.86 7.01
N GLU A 69 4.47 -26.48 7.76
CA GLU A 69 4.78 -27.62 8.65
C GLU A 69 4.46 -28.98 8.02
N THR A 70 3.71 -29.00 6.90
CA THR A 70 3.29 -30.23 6.21
C THR A 70 3.74 -30.20 4.75
N ASP A 71 3.38 -31.23 3.94
CA ASP A 71 3.56 -31.17 2.49
C ASP A 71 2.58 -30.20 1.79
N GLY A 72 1.53 -29.79 2.51
CA GLY A 72 0.57 -28.78 2.12
C GLY A 72 -0.32 -29.16 0.92
N ALA A 73 -0.36 -30.41 0.51
CA ALA A 73 -1.08 -30.82 -0.70
C ALA A 73 -2.59 -30.63 -0.57
N LYS A 74 -3.17 -31.08 0.54
CA LYS A 74 -4.62 -30.92 0.82
C LYS A 74 -4.96 -29.46 1.11
N THR A 75 -4.08 -28.74 1.79
CA THR A 75 -4.24 -27.31 2.11
C THR A 75 -4.28 -26.48 0.83
N LYS A 76 -3.40 -26.74 -0.16
CA LYS A 76 -3.41 -26.10 -1.47
C LYS A 76 -4.68 -26.42 -2.27
N GLU A 77 -5.18 -27.66 -2.17
CA GLU A 77 -6.43 -28.05 -2.80
C GLU A 77 -7.61 -27.30 -2.17
N LEU A 78 -7.67 -27.24 -0.84
CA LEU A 78 -8.67 -26.47 -0.11
C LEU A 78 -8.65 -24.99 -0.47
N ILE A 79 -7.48 -24.35 -0.48
CA ILE A 79 -7.35 -22.93 -0.88
C ILE A 79 -7.88 -22.70 -2.29
N LYS A 80 -7.62 -23.62 -3.22
CA LYS A 80 -8.13 -23.53 -4.57
C LYS A 80 -9.67 -23.64 -4.65
N GLU A 81 -10.26 -24.51 -3.82
CA GLU A 81 -11.71 -24.62 -3.72
C GLU A 81 -12.35 -23.39 -3.10
N LEU A 82 -11.69 -22.78 -2.11
CA LEU A 82 -12.16 -21.55 -1.44
C LEU A 82 -12.19 -20.32 -2.35
N LYS A 83 -11.45 -20.31 -3.46
CA LYS A 83 -11.56 -19.25 -4.48
C LYS A 83 -12.92 -19.25 -5.19
N ASP A 84 -13.55 -20.40 -5.34
CA ASP A 84 -14.86 -20.55 -5.98
C ASP A 84 -16.03 -20.23 -5.03
N GLY A 85 -15.73 -20.04 -3.75
CA GLY A 85 -16.69 -19.70 -2.72
C GLY A 85 -17.23 -20.92 -1.96
N TYR A 86 -17.36 -20.72 -0.67
CA TYR A 86 -17.85 -21.70 0.29
C TYR A 86 -19.10 -21.19 1.00
N ASP A 87 -20.22 -21.93 0.89
CA ASP A 87 -21.49 -21.57 1.53
C ASP A 87 -21.48 -22.00 2.99
N VAL A 88 -21.69 -21.06 3.90
CA VAL A 88 -21.91 -21.32 5.34
C VAL A 88 -23.41 -21.30 5.63
N CYS A 89 -23.92 -22.40 6.17
CA CYS A 89 -25.31 -22.55 6.58
C CYS A 89 -25.43 -22.58 8.10
N ASP A 90 -26.60 -22.19 8.64
CA ASP A 90 -26.92 -22.38 10.05
C ASP A 90 -27.18 -23.87 10.37
N SER A 91 -27.44 -24.16 11.63
CA SER A 91 -27.75 -25.54 12.12
C SER A 91 -28.98 -26.15 11.46
N ASN A 92 -29.84 -25.37 10.81
CA ASN A 92 -31.04 -25.81 10.10
C ASN A 92 -30.80 -25.98 8.60
N GLY A 93 -29.56 -25.74 8.11
CA GLY A 93 -29.21 -25.76 6.69
C GLY A 93 -29.66 -24.52 5.92
N THR A 94 -30.02 -23.45 6.64
CA THR A 94 -30.35 -22.18 5.99
C THR A 94 -29.06 -21.44 5.62
N PHE A 95 -28.93 -20.98 4.39
CA PHE A 95 -27.80 -20.16 3.94
C PHE A 95 -27.63 -18.94 4.84
N TYR A 96 -26.42 -18.76 5.34
CA TYR A 96 -26.07 -17.65 6.20
C TYR A 96 -25.15 -16.64 5.49
N LYS A 97 -24.06 -17.13 4.90
CA LYS A 97 -23.11 -16.33 4.13
C LYS A 97 -22.26 -17.23 3.24
N LYS A 98 -21.66 -16.63 2.24
CA LYS A 98 -20.65 -17.25 1.36
C LYS A 98 -19.28 -16.67 1.68
N ILE A 99 -18.26 -17.49 1.74
CA ILE A 99 -16.89 -17.11 2.01
C ILE A 99 -16.05 -17.38 0.78
N LEU A 100 -15.32 -16.35 0.33
CA LEU A 100 -14.30 -16.48 -0.70
C LEU A 100 -12.95 -16.20 -0.04
N ILE A 101 -11.93 -16.98 -0.37
CA ILE A 101 -10.55 -16.70 0.06
C ILE A 101 -9.69 -16.55 -1.19
N ASP A 102 -9.16 -15.36 -1.40
CA ASP A 102 -8.09 -15.12 -2.36
C ASP A 102 -6.75 -15.26 -1.63
N TYR A 103 -5.93 -16.22 -2.06
CA TYR A 103 -4.65 -16.54 -1.46
C TYR A 103 -3.54 -16.40 -2.50
N ASP A 104 -2.57 -15.56 -2.20
CA ASP A 104 -1.40 -15.32 -3.03
C ASP A 104 -0.21 -16.13 -2.48
N PHE A 105 0.17 -17.22 -3.18
CA PHE A 105 1.30 -18.06 -2.79
C PHE A 105 2.66 -17.39 -3.01
N ASP A 106 2.70 -16.37 -3.88
CA ASP A 106 3.91 -15.66 -4.27
C ASP A 106 4.04 -14.30 -3.56
N TYR A 107 3.16 -14.04 -2.57
CA TYR A 107 3.18 -12.80 -1.81
C TYR A 107 4.51 -12.63 -1.07
N VAL A 108 5.21 -11.56 -1.40
CA VAL A 108 6.39 -11.11 -0.68
C VAL A 108 5.99 -9.83 0.07
N PRO A 109 6.13 -9.79 1.41
CA PRO A 109 5.89 -8.57 2.16
C PRO A 109 6.78 -7.46 1.62
N SER A 110 6.20 -6.32 1.22
CA SER A 110 7.00 -5.16 0.87
C SER A 110 7.70 -4.67 2.14
N ILE A 111 9.02 -4.75 2.18
CA ILE A 111 9.82 -4.15 3.24
C ILE A 111 9.73 -2.64 3.04
N LYS A 112 8.85 -1.99 3.83
CA LYS A 112 8.75 -0.53 3.84
C LYS A 112 9.85 0.04 4.73
N ASP A 113 11.00 0.33 4.16
CA ASP A 113 11.82 1.46 4.58
C ASP A 113 12.81 1.86 3.46
N GLU A 114 12.28 2.29 2.33
CA GLU A 114 13.05 2.64 1.13
C GLU A 114 13.61 4.07 1.18
N ARG A 115 13.15 4.93 2.11
CA ARG A 115 13.46 6.36 2.11
C ARG A 115 14.94 6.70 2.24
N ASN A 116 15.74 5.91 2.94
CA ASN A 116 17.18 6.13 3.07
C ASN A 116 17.98 5.46 1.95
N ILE A 117 17.48 4.36 1.40
CA ILE A 117 18.14 3.61 0.34
C ILE A 117 18.12 4.39 -0.98
N ASP A 118 17.01 5.05 -1.29
CA ASP A 118 16.84 5.79 -2.55
C ASP A 118 17.81 6.97 -2.66
N TYR A 119 18.12 7.66 -1.58
CA TYR A 119 19.10 8.74 -1.58
C TYR A 119 20.52 8.25 -1.91
N TYR A 120 20.96 7.16 -1.27
CA TYR A 120 22.30 6.61 -1.47
C TYR A 120 22.44 5.77 -2.75
N GLN A 121 21.34 5.31 -3.34
CA GLN A 121 21.33 4.60 -4.62
C GLN A 121 21.24 5.51 -5.84
N GLY A 122 21.35 6.82 -5.66
CA GLY A 122 21.27 7.79 -6.76
C GLY A 122 19.88 7.94 -7.35
N LYS A 123 18.90 7.29 -6.81
CA LYS A 123 17.49 7.61 -7.04
C LYS A 123 17.12 8.79 -6.14
N SER A 124 17.75 9.93 -6.39
CA SER A 124 17.34 11.16 -5.74
C SER A 124 16.02 11.61 -6.36
N THR A 125 14.95 10.94 -6.00
CA THR A 125 13.71 11.64 -5.89
C THR A 125 13.93 12.60 -4.74
N TYR A 126 13.94 13.90 -5.04
CA TYR A 126 13.90 14.89 -3.99
C TYR A 126 12.68 14.59 -3.12
N ILE A 127 12.93 14.03 -1.95
CA ILE A 127 11.92 13.84 -0.92
C ILE A 127 11.94 15.11 -0.05
N GLY A 128 11.82 16.24 -0.70
CA GLY A 128 11.41 17.46 -0.04
C GLY A 128 9.91 17.41 0.02
N ASN A 129 9.30 17.38 1.19
CA ASN A 129 7.88 17.56 1.52
C ASN A 129 6.83 17.20 0.44
N ASP A 130 7.25 16.48 -0.61
CA ASP A 130 6.44 16.07 -1.75
C ASP A 130 5.59 14.85 -1.37
N LEU A 131 4.82 15.03 -0.29
CA LEU A 131 3.79 14.08 0.10
C LEU A 131 2.74 13.93 -1.01
N ASP A 132 2.66 14.88 -1.93
CA ASP A 132 1.54 14.97 -2.86
C ASP A 132 1.78 14.19 -4.16
N SER A 133 3.01 14.06 -4.66
CA SER A 133 3.30 13.19 -5.81
C SER A 133 3.18 11.70 -5.44
N VAL A 134 3.61 11.32 -4.23
CA VAL A 134 3.42 9.97 -3.69
C VAL A 134 1.92 9.65 -3.57
N TYR A 135 1.11 10.61 -3.10
CA TYR A 135 -0.34 10.44 -3.01
C TYR A 135 -1.01 10.34 -4.38
N TYR A 136 -0.56 11.10 -5.40
CA TYR A 136 -1.11 11.01 -6.75
C TYR A 136 -1.00 9.60 -7.30
N ASP A 137 0.19 9.02 -7.29
CA ASP A 137 0.43 7.68 -7.81
C ASP A 137 -0.31 6.59 -7.02
N ASP A 138 -0.32 6.69 -5.69
CA ASP A 138 -1.01 5.75 -4.82
C ASP A 138 -2.53 5.80 -5.03
N TYR A 139 -3.13 6.98 -5.12
CA TYR A 139 -4.57 7.11 -5.31
C TYR A 139 -5.01 6.84 -6.74
N GLN A 140 -4.23 7.22 -7.74
CA GLN A 140 -4.48 6.85 -9.13
C GLN A 140 -4.43 5.32 -9.29
N LEU A 141 -3.50 4.68 -8.62
CA LEU A 141 -3.37 3.22 -8.57
C LEU A 141 -4.56 2.55 -7.86
N LEU A 142 -5.07 3.11 -6.76
CA LEU A 142 -6.28 2.65 -6.07
C LEU A 142 -7.51 2.81 -6.96
N SER A 143 -7.62 3.90 -7.70
CA SER A 143 -8.72 4.15 -8.63
C SER A 143 -8.69 3.19 -9.82
N SER A 144 -7.52 2.85 -10.35
CA SER A 144 -7.38 1.88 -11.44
C SER A 144 -7.56 0.43 -10.98
N ASN A 145 -7.30 0.13 -9.71
CA ASN A 145 -7.44 -1.21 -9.14
C ASN A 145 -7.69 -1.14 -7.62
N HIS A 146 -8.95 -0.86 -7.24
CA HIS A 146 -9.36 -0.78 -5.83
C HIS A 146 -9.09 -2.07 -5.03
N GLN A 147 -8.91 -3.23 -5.68
CA GLN A 147 -8.49 -4.46 -4.99
C GLN A 147 -7.12 -4.33 -4.32
N LYS A 148 -6.26 -3.38 -4.77
CA LYS A 148 -5.00 -3.09 -4.08
C LYS A 148 -5.17 -2.54 -2.67
N LEU A 149 -6.32 -1.93 -2.35
CA LEU A 149 -6.65 -1.53 -0.99
C LEU A 149 -6.55 -2.73 -0.01
N PHE A 150 -6.84 -3.94 -0.49
CA PHE A 150 -6.90 -5.16 0.32
C PHE A 150 -5.67 -6.06 0.18
N LYS A 151 -4.77 -5.80 -0.79
CA LYS A 151 -3.53 -6.57 -0.99
C LYS A 151 -2.43 -6.17 -0.02
N LYS A 152 -2.66 -6.43 1.27
CA LYS A 152 -1.68 -6.14 2.34
C LYS A 152 -1.10 -7.39 3.00
N SER A 153 -1.56 -8.56 2.56
CA SER A 153 -1.11 -9.88 3.04
C SER A 153 -1.25 -10.92 1.93
N ASN A 154 -0.77 -12.11 2.19
CA ASN A 154 -0.90 -13.25 1.30
C ASN A 154 -2.35 -13.76 1.13
N TYR A 155 -3.31 -13.21 1.85
CA TYR A 155 -4.71 -13.61 1.75
C TYR A 155 -5.67 -12.41 1.88
N THR A 156 -6.82 -12.54 1.24
CA THR A 156 -7.99 -11.68 1.43
C THR A 156 -9.23 -12.57 1.53
N ILE A 157 -10.04 -12.37 2.57
CA ILE A 157 -11.29 -13.10 2.78
C ILE A 157 -12.45 -12.17 2.51
N TYR A 158 -13.37 -12.59 1.65
CA TYR A 158 -14.60 -11.88 1.33
C TYR A 158 -15.79 -12.64 1.92
N LEU A 159 -16.65 -11.94 2.62
CA LEU A 159 -17.96 -12.47 3.01
C LEU A 159 -19.01 -11.88 2.06
N LEU A 160 -19.87 -12.73 1.55
CA LEU A 160 -20.94 -12.35 0.65
C LEU A 160 -22.30 -12.70 1.27
N ASP A 161 -23.31 -11.90 0.95
CA ASP A 161 -24.68 -12.17 1.29
C ASP A 161 -25.32 -13.15 0.28
N LYS A 162 -26.61 -13.42 0.46
CA LYS A 162 -27.42 -14.29 -0.43
C LYS A 162 -27.58 -13.75 -1.85
N GLU A 163 -27.23 -12.50 -2.11
CA GLU A 163 -27.29 -11.85 -3.41
C GLU A 163 -25.90 -11.76 -4.05
N ASP A 164 -24.92 -12.50 -3.49
CA ASP A 164 -23.51 -12.49 -3.88
C ASP A 164 -22.86 -11.10 -3.77
N LYS A 165 -23.39 -10.19 -2.91
CA LYS A 165 -22.76 -8.91 -2.59
C LYS A 165 -21.79 -9.07 -1.46
N ILE A 166 -20.61 -8.48 -1.59
CA ILE A 166 -19.59 -8.46 -0.52
C ILE A 166 -20.12 -7.62 0.64
N THR A 167 -20.16 -8.18 1.84
CA THR A 167 -20.54 -7.47 3.08
C THR A 167 -19.36 -7.12 3.94
N ASP A 168 -18.32 -7.96 3.91
CA ASP A 168 -17.13 -7.78 4.74
C ASP A 168 -15.89 -8.28 3.99
N ILE A 169 -14.76 -7.65 4.27
CA ILE A 169 -13.44 -8.02 3.73
C ILE A 169 -12.45 -8.06 4.90
N TYR A 170 -11.75 -9.17 5.03
CA TYR A 170 -10.65 -9.35 5.99
C TYR A 170 -9.34 -9.49 5.23
N CYS A 171 -8.38 -8.64 5.55
CA CYS A 171 -7.03 -8.68 4.97
C CYS A 171 -6.03 -8.23 6.03
N ALA A 172 -4.77 -8.65 5.95
CA ALA A 172 -3.72 -8.32 6.91
C ALA A 172 -4.11 -8.49 8.40
N GLN A 173 -3.18 -8.22 9.30
CA GLN A 173 -3.37 -8.41 10.74
C GLN A 173 -4.48 -7.49 11.24
N ASP A 174 -5.62 -8.12 11.62
CA ASP A 174 -6.79 -7.45 12.21
C ASP A 174 -7.45 -6.35 11.34
N GLU A 175 -7.08 -6.19 10.08
CA GLU A 175 -7.79 -5.29 9.18
C GLU A 175 -9.08 -5.94 8.68
N HIS A 176 -10.18 -5.31 9.02
CA HIS A 176 -11.53 -5.68 8.61
C HIS A 176 -12.23 -4.46 8.01
N TYR A 177 -12.81 -4.64 6.83
CA TYR A 177 -13.63 -3.64 6.15
C TYR A 177 -15.07 -4.14 6.08
N ARG A 178 -16.01 -3.35 6.60
CA ARG A 178 -17.43 -3.50 6.33
C ARG A 178 -17.75 -2.80 5.02
N VAL A 179 -18.54 -3.43 4.16
CA VAL A 179 -18.91 -2.88 2.86
C VAL A 179 -20.35 -2.37 2.90
N GLU A 180 -20.56 -1.12 2.55
CA GLU A 180 -21.87 -0.48 2.46
C GLU A 180 -22.12 0.00 1.03
N TYR A 181 -23.25 -0.44 0.45
CA TYR A 181 -23.71 0.01 -0.85
C TYR A 181 -24.74 1.13 -0.68
N LYS A 182 -24.59 2.21 -1.41
CA LYS A 182 -25.50 3.36 -1.37
C LYS A 182 -26.42 3.38 -2.60
N ASP A 183 -27.56 4.03 -2.47
CA ASP A 183 -28.58 4.12 -3.55
C ASP A 183 -28.09 4.85 -4.79
N ASP A 184 -27.08 5.73 -4.66
CA ASP A 184 -26.47 6.48 -5.77
C ASP A 184 -25.37 5.67 -6.50
N GLY A 185 -25.19 4.37 -6.15
CA GLY A 185 -24.22 3.46 -6.72
C GLY A 185 -22.81 3.58 -6.12
N SER A 186 -22.61 4.41 -5.10
CA SER A 186 -21.34 4.45 -4.41
C SER A 186 -21.17 3.29 -3.43
N ILE A 187 -19.91 2.88 -3.20
CA ILE A 187 -19.53 1.79 -2.31
C ILE A 187 -18.59 2.36 -1.24
N PHE A 188 -18.91 2.08 0.02
CA PHE A 188 -18.10 2.45 1.16
C PHE A 188 -17.44 1.21 1.76
N TYR A 189 -16.12 1.25 1.93
CA TYR A 189 -15.34 0.30 2.68
C TYR A 189 -14.96 0.94 4.01
N VAL A 190 -15.61 0.54 5.09
CA VAL A 190 -15.39 1.09 6.43
C VAL A 190 -14.48 0.15 7.21
N ARG A 191 -13.25 0.61 7.47
CA ARG A 191 -12.25 -0.16 8.21
C ARG A 191 -12.55 -0.16 9.72
N ASN A 192 -12.15 -1.20 10.42
CA ASN A 192 -12.42 -1.39 11.85
C ASN A 192 -11.80 -0.32 12.78
N ASP A 193 -10.76 0.39 12.34
CA ASP A 193 -10.15 1.52 13.06
C ASP A 193 -10.82 2.87 12.79
N GLY A 194 -11.91 2.87 12.02
CA GLY A 194 -12.69 4.05 11.73
C GLY A 194 -12.33 4.79 10.44
N TRP A 195 -11.32 4.35 9.69
CA TRP A 195 -11.08 4.86 8.34
C TRP A 195 -12.12 4.31 7.38
N TYR A 196 -12.53 5.14 6.40
CA TYR A 196 -13.40 4.73 5.30
C TYR A 196 -12.87 5.16 3.95
N TYR A 197 -13.23 4.40 2.91
CA TYR A 197 -12.87 4.62 1.51
C TYR A 197 -14.15 4.56 0.69
N CYS A 198 -14.42 5.60 -0.11
CA CYS A 198 -15.63 5.70 -0.91
C CYS A 198 -15.29 5.65 -2.38
N PHE A 199 -15.93 4.73 -3.09
CA PHE A 199 -15.78 4.55 -4.53
C PHE A 199 -17.10 4.81 -5.25
N LYS A 200 -17.02 5.43 -6.41
CA LYS A 200 -18.14 5.60 -7.34
C LYS A 200 -17.62 5.41 -8.76
N ASN A 201 -18.30 4.54 -9.54
CA ASN A 201 -17.86 4.15 -10.88
C ASN A 201 -16.40 3.68 -10.90
N GLU A 202 -16.03 2.87 -9.91
CA GLU A 202 -14.68 2.33 -9.71
C GLU A 202 -13.61 3.37 -9.30
N LEU A 203 -13.92 4.66 -9.28
CA LEU A 203 -13.02 5.72 -8.85
C LEU A 203 -13.20 6.02 -7.36
N ILE A 204 -12.07 6.15 -6.65
CA ILE A 204 -12.10 6.65 -5.28
C ILE A 204 -12.43 8.13 -5.30
N TYR A 205 -13.47 8.57 -4.57
CA TYR A 205 -13.82 9.99 -4.54
C TYR A 205 -13.69 10.59 -3.15
N LYS A 206 -13.52 9.75 -2.11
CA LYS A 206 -13.41 10.21 -0.74
C LYS A 206 -12.71 9.17 0.14
N VAL A 207 -11.83 9.63 1.00
CA VAL A 207 -11.22 8.87 2.11
C VAL A 207 -11.35 9.71 3.36
N GLY A 208 -11.56 9.10 4.52
CA GLY A 208 -11.62 9.87 5.75
C GLY A 208 -11.74 9.00 6.99
N THR A 209 -11.94 9.67 8.13
CA THR A 209 -12.17 9.05 9.43
C THR A 209 -13.59 9.30 9.91
N ASN A 210 -14.18 8.33 10.63
CA ASN A 210 -15.57 8.40 11.11
C ASN A 210 -15.83 9.58 12.07
N ASP A 211 -14.80 10.08 12.75
CA ASP A 211 -14.87 11.27 13.61
C ASP A 211 -14.88 12.59 12.82
N GLY A 212 -14.61 12.52 11.51
CA GLY A 212 -14.55 13.69 10.63
C GLY A 212 -13.27 14.53 10.79
N ASP A 213 -12.30 14.04 11.55
CA ASP A 213 -11.06 14.78 11.83
C ASP A 213 -10.11 14.81 10.61
N ASN A 214 -10.22 13.83 9.73
CA ASN A 214 -9.44 13.76 8.50
C ASN A 214 -10.34 13.37 7.33
N GLU A 215 -10.26 14.12 6.26
CA GLU A 215 -11.00 13.86 5.03
C GLU A 215 -10.14 14.22 3.82
N ILE A 216 -10.17 13.36 2.79
CA ILE A 216 -9.56 13.61 1.49
C ILE A 216 -10.64 13.39 0.44
N THR A 217 -10.86 14.37 -0.42
CA THR A 217 -11.76 14.26 -1.56
C THR A 217 -10.99 14.37 -2.86
N PHE A 218 -11.49 13.69 -3.90
CA PHE A 218 -10.83 13.55 -5.20
C PHE A 218 -11.77 13.97 -6.31
N GLU A 219 -11.24 14.72 -7.28
CA GLU A 219 -11.94 15.10 -8.51
C GLU A 219 -11.18 14.56 -9.72
N TYR A 220 -11.92 14.08 -10.71
CA TYR A 220 -11.36 13.45 -11.92
C TYR A 220 -11.87 14.17 -13.17
N ASP A 221 -11.04 14.15 -14.22
CA ASP A 221 -11.45 14.57 -15.55
C ASP A 221 -12.35 13.52 -16.25
N THR A 222 -12.75 13.81 -17.48
CA THR A 222 -13.58 12.91 -18.28
C THR A 222 -12.88 11.62 -18.70
N ASN A 223 -11.55 11.55 -18.59
CA ASN A 223 -10.71 10.39 -18.89
C ASN A 223 -10.36 9.59 -17.64
N ALA A 224 -10.96 9.94 -16.48
CA ALA A 224 -10.69 9.34 -15.17
C ALA A 224 -9.28 9.62 -14.63
N ASN A 225 -8.60 10.68 -15.08
CA ASN A 225 -7.36 11.13 -14.48
C ASN A 225 -7.67 12.03 -13.27
N LEU A 226 -6.92 11.86 -12.19
CA LEU A 226 -7.02 12.70 -10.99
C LEU A 226 -6.54 14.13 -11.32
N VAL A 227 -7.42 15.13 -11.14
CA VAL A 227 -7.11 16.54 -11.41
C VAL A 227 -7.13 17.41 -10.17
N LYS A 228 -7.73 16.92 -9.08
CA LYS A 228 -7.74 17.67 -7.83
C LYS A 228 -7.90 16.74 -6.62
N LEU A 229 -7.21 17.10 -5.56
CA LEU A 229 -7.28 16.47 -4.25
C LEU A 229 -7.44 17.58 -3.20
N VAL A 230 -8.37 17.40 -2.26
CA VAL A 230 -8.51 18.29 -1.11
C VAL A 230 -8.39 17.46 0.16
N LYS A 231 -7.33 17.68 0.92
CA LYS A 231 -7.13 17.12 2.25
C LYS A 231 -7.58 18.12 3.28
N THR A 232 -8.46 17.72 4.16
CA THR A 232 -8.95 18.54 5.28
C THR A 232 -8.65 17.83 6.59
N ASP A 233 -8.03 18.54 7.52
CA ASP A 233 -7.80 18.07 8.89
C ASP A 233 -8.08 19.22 9.88
N LYS A 234 -7.81 19.00 11.18
CA LYS A 234 -8.00 20.01 12.24
C LYS A 234 -7.17 21.29 12.04
N SER A 235 -6.10 21.25 11.26
CA SER A 235 -5.22 22.41 10.99
C SER A 235 -5.69 23.25 9.80
N GLY A 236 -6.59 22.73 8.97
CA GLY A 236 -7.13 23.40 7.81
C GLY A 236 -7.25 22.52 6.58
N ALA A 237 -7.47 23.13 5.43
CA ALA A 237 -7.54 22.45 4.15
C ALA A 237 -6.26 22.68 3.35
N ILE A 238 -5.74 21.60 2.75
CA ILE A 238 -4.72 21.63 1.71
C ILE A 238 -5.39 21.20 0.41
N THR A 239 -5.24 21.99 -0.63
CA THR A 239 -5.76 21.68 -1.97
C THR A 239 -4.60 21.44 -2.90
N THR A 240 -4.62 20.32 -3.61
CA THR A 240 -3.66 20.00 -4.68
C THR A 240 -4.39 19.91 -6.00
N GLU A 241 -3.92 20.64 -6.99
CA GLU A 241 -4.46 20.66 -8.35
C GLU A 241 -3.40 20.18 -9.35
N TYR A 242 -3.79 19.37 -10.31
CA TYR A 242 -2.92 18.75 -11.31
C TYR A 242 -3.26 19.26 -12.69
N GLU A 243 -2.26 19.80 -13.40
CA GLU A 243 -2.29 19.96 -14.85
C GLU A 243 -1.56 18.76 -15.46
N LEU A 244 -2.14 18.14 -16.49
CA LEU A 244 -1.66 16.85 -17.02
C LEU A 244 -1.17 17.00 -18.47
N TYR A 245 -0.20 16.19 -18.85
CA TYR A 245 0.12 15.91 -20.24
C TYR A 245 -0.94 15.00 -20.89
N ASP A 246 -0.92 14.88 -22.20
CA ASP A 246 -1.86 14.02 -22.94
C ASP A 246 -1.77 12.52 -22.55
N ASN A 247 -0.62 12.09 -22.04
CA ASN A 247 -0.40 10.73 -21.53
C ASN A 247 -0.93 10.51 -20.11
N GLY A 248 -1.52 11.55 -19.47
CA GLY A 248 -2.07 11.51 -18.12
C GLY A 248 -1.05 11.73 -16.99
N SER A 249 0.25 11.88 -17.30
CA SER A 249 1.25 12.24 -16.29
C SER A 249 1.16 13.72 -15.91
N PRO A 250 1.47 14.11 -14.65
CA PRO A 250 1.49 15.52 -14.26
C PRO A 250 2.49 16.33 -15.05
N SER A 251 2.05 17.50 -15.59
CA SER A 251 2.92 18.55 -16.13
C SER A 251 3.20 19.62 -15.09
N LYS A 252 2.22 19.83 -14.20
CA LYS A 252 2.32 20.77 -13.09
C LYS A 252 1.43 20.35 -11.96
N VAL A 253 1.92 20.52 -10.73
CA VAL A 253 1.17 20.31 -9.51
C VAL A 253 1.17 21.61 -8.70
N VAL A 254 0.03 22.02 -8.19
CA VAL A 254 -0.11 23.24 -7.38
C VAL A 254 -0.74 22.87 -6.04
N CYS A 255 -0.01 23.07 -4.95
CA CYS A 255 -0.47 22.83 -3.60
C CYS A 255 -0.77 24.16 -2.90
N TYR A 256 -1.94 24.25 -2.30
CA TYR A 256 -2.37 25.42 -1.54
C TYR A 256 -2.60 25.03 -0.09
N SER A 257 -2.01 25.76 0.84
CA SER A 257 -2.29 25.63 2.28
C SER A 257 -2.26 26.98 2.94
N ASN A 258 -3.40 27.50 3.40
CA ASN A 258 -3.50 28.79 4.06
C ASN A 258 -2.81 29.92 3.26
N LEU A 259 -1.60 30.34 3.72
CA LEU A 259 -0.80 31.40 3.11
C LEU A 259 0.32 30.88 2.18
N ASN A 260 0.48 29.58 2.11
CA ASN A 260 1.53 28.93 1.31
C ASN A 260 0.97 28.39 0.01
N LYS A 261 1.74 28.54 -1.05
CA LYS A 261 1.49 27.92 -2.33
C LYS A 261 2.79 27.37 -2.87
N GLU A 262 2.77 26.11 -3.28
CA GLU A 262 3.90 25.43 -3.89
C GLU A 262 3.51 25.03 -5.32
N ILE A 263 4.39 25.25 -6.28
CA ILE A 263 4.20 24.88 -7.68
C ILE A 263 5.36 23.98 -8.08
N PHE A 264 5.03 22.75 -8.47
CA PHE A 264 5.94 21.75 -8.99
C PHE A 264 5.74 21.65 -10.50
N GLU A 265 6.81 21.67 -11.27
CA GLU A 265 6.77 21.52 -12.73
C GLU A 265 7.55 20.27 -13.15
N TYR A 266 7.01 19.55 -14.13
CA TYR A 266 7.53 18.24 -14.56
C TYR A 266 7.72 18.21 -16.08
N LYS A 267 8.66 17.38 -16.54
CA LYS A 267 8.73 16.91 -17.93
C LYS A 267 7.73 15.79 -18.16
N GLU A 268 7.41 15.52 -19.43
CA GLU A 268 6.49 14.45 -19.84
C GLU A 268 6.97 13.04 -19.40
N ASP A 269 8.27 12.86 -19.15
CA ASP A 269 8.88 11.65 -18.63
C ASP A 269 8.78 11.53 -17.09
N GLY A 270 8.06 12.45 -16.42
CA GLY A 270 7.83 12.48 -14.98
C GLY A 270 8.93 13.13 -14.15
N LYS A 271 9.98 13.67 -14.79
CA LYS A 271 11.08 14.33 -14.06
C LYS A 271 10.70 15.74 -13.67
N MET A 272 10.83 16.04 -12.38
CA MET A 272 10.59 17.39 -11.84
C MET A 272 11.65 18.35 -12.33
N THR A 273 11.25 19.51 -12.84
CA THR A 273 12.16 20.55 -13.34
C THR A 273 12.31 21.72 -12.40
N SER A 274 11.26 22.04 -11.63
CA SER A 274 11.31 23.14 -10.68
C SER A 274 10.29 22.99 -9.56
N ILE A 275 10.59 23.67 -8.44
CA ILE A 275 9.66 23.92 -7.33
C ILE A 275 9.69 25.43 -7.07
N ASN A 276 8.52 26.07 -7.09
CA ASN A 276 8.37 27.48 -6.75
C ASN A 276 7.50 27.60 -5.48
N ASN A 277 8.08 28.10 -4.41
CA ASN A 277 7.41 28.30 -3.13
C ASN A 277 6.98 29.77 -2.98
N TYR A 278 5.74 29.98 -2.60
CA TYR A 278 5.14 31.29 -2.34
C TYR A 278 4.65 31.39 -0.92
N TYR A 279 4.79 32.58 -0.35
CA TYR A 279 4.20 32.94 0.93
C TYR A 279 3.42 34.25 0.76
N ASN A 280 2.13 34.29 1.10
CA ASN A 280 1.24 35.41 0.83
C ASN A 280 1.26 35.86 -0.65
N ASP A 281 1.25 34.93 -1.60
CA ASP A 281 1.35 35.15 -3.04
C ASP A 281 2.69 35.79 -3.52
N GLU A 282 3.68 35.98 -2.64
CA GLU A 282 5.01 36.43 -3.00
C GLU A 282 5.95 35.23 -3.12
N LEU A 283 6.71 35.15 -4.22
CA LEU A 283 7.69 34.10 -4.44
C LEU A 283 8.80 34.19 -3.37
N SER A 284 8.94 33.14 -2.58
CA SER A 284 9.90 33.07 -1.47
C SER A 284 11.14 32.26 -1.80
N SER A 285 11.00 31.18 -2.57
CA SER A 285 12.13 30.38 -3.03
C SER A 285 11.83 29.62 -4.30
N THR A 286 12.87 29.27 -5.04
CA THR A 286 12.82 28.41 -6.24
C THR A 286 13.88 27.32 -6.12
N TYR A 287 13.52 26.09 -6.51
CA TYR A 287 14.45 25.01 -6.80
C TYR A 287 14.38 24.71 -8.30
N GLU A 288 15.52 24.43 -8.92
CA GLU A 288 15.65 24.02 -10.30
C GLU A 288 16.51 22.76 -10.39
N PHE A 289 16.14 21.81 -11.27
CA PHE A 289 16.81 20.52 -11.38
C PHE A 289 17.21 20.22 -12.83
N ASP A 290 18.44 19.73 -13.04
CA ASP A 290 18.88 19.14 -14.29
C ASP A 290 19.23 17.66 -14.12
N TYR A 291 19.03 16.90 -15.23
CA TYR A 291 19.15 15.44 -15.23
C TYR A 291 20.10 14.95 -16.33
N ASP A 292 20.85 13.91 -16.01
CA ASP A 292 21.49 13.02 -16.98
C ASP A 292 20.87 11.61 -16.85
N GLY A 293 20.15 11.19 -17.90
CA GLY A 293 19.27 10.02 -17.79
C GLY A 293 18.25 10.20 -16.67
N ASP A 294 18.20 9.29 -15.72
CA ASP A 294 17.27 9.31 -14.57
C ASP A 294 17.89 9.96 -13.33
N HIS A 295 19.13 10.46 -13.41
CA HIS A 295 19.84 11.01 -12.27
C HIS A 295 19.80 12.53 -12.27
N ILE A 296 19.51 13.15 -11.12
CA ILE A 296 19.69 14.59 -10.92
C ILE A 296 21.20 14.86 -10.90
N VAL A 297 21.70 15.67 -11.83
CA VAL A 297 23.12 16.06 -11.87
C VAL A 297 23.36 17.48 -11.34
N TYR A 298 22.31 18.28 -11.27
CA TYR A 298 22.38 19.64 -10.78
C TYR A 298 21.09 20.03 -10.08
N GLU A 299 21.24 20.75 -8.96
CA GLU A 299 20.16 21.36 -8.18
C GLU A 299 20.56 22.79 -7.83
N LYS A 300 19.67 23.74 -8.04
CA LYS A 300 19.84 25.11 -7.61
C LYS A 300 18.68 25.55 -6.74
N PHE A 301 19.01 26.05 -5.57
CA PHE A 301 18.10 26.75 -4.68
C PHE A 301 18.35 28.26 -4.78
N THR A 302 17.27 29.04 -4.99
CA THR A 302 17.29 30.49 -4.96
C THR A 302 16.28 30.98 -3.92
N SER A 303 16.74 31.72 -2.91
CA SER A 303 15.88 32.44 -1.96
C SER A 303 15.58 33.83 -2.49
N HIS A 304 14.31 34.25 -2.40
CA HIS A 304 13.86 35.57 -2.86
C HIS A 304 13.68 36.55 -1.67
N PRO A 305 13.48 37.87 -1.90
CA PRO A 305 13.38 38.86 -0.83
C PRO A 305 12.44 38.45 0.32
N PRO A 306 12.75 38.81 1.59
CA PRO A 306 13.78 39.78 2.00
C PRO A 306 15.21 39.22 2.10
N SER A 307 15.39 37.93 2.08
CA SER A 307 16.68 37.26 2.15
C SER A 307 16.99 36.65 0.78
N THR A 308 18.04 37.09 0.12
CA THR A 308 18.46 36.59 -1.19
C THR A 308 19.78 35.86 -1.10
N PHE A 309 19.76 34.56 -1.40
CA PHE A 309 20.98 33.77 -1.58
C PHE A 309 20.69 32.62 -2.58
N ASP A 310 21.74 32.22 -3.27
CA ASP A 310 21.71 31.09 -4.18
C ASP A 310 22.57 29.96 -3.62
N HIS A 311 22.13 28.74 -3.78
CA HIS A 311 22.82 27.53 -3.36
C HIS A 311 22.74 26.50 -4.48
N GLU A 312 23.88 25.97 -4.90
CA GLU A 312 23.95 25.03 -6.00
C GLU A 312 24.65 23.75 -5.58
N TYR A 313 24.04 22.61 -5.92
CA TYR A 313 24.62 21.29 -5.74
C TYR A 313 24.88 20.66 -7.09
N THR A 314 26.03 19.96 -7.21
CA THR A 314 26.34 19.13 -8.36
C THR A 314 26.58 17.71 -7.89
N TYR A 315 25.94 16.76 -8.56
CA TYR A 315 25.99 15.34 -8.20
C TYR A 315 26.80 14.57 -9.26
N THR A 316 27.68 13.69 -8.81
CA THR A 316 28.45 12.79 -9.68
C THR A 316 28.10 11.35 -9.31
N TYR A 317 27.90 10.52 -10.35
CA TYR A 317 27.51 9.12 -10.21
C TYR A 317 28.58 8.19 -10.75
N ASN A 318 28.65 6.96 -10.21
CA ASN A 318 29.43 5.90 -10.80
C ASN A 318 28.66 5.26 -11.98
N LYS A 319 29.30 4.32 -12.67
CA LYS A 319 28.71 3.60 -13.81
C LYS A 319 27.44 2.79 -13.46
N ASP A 320 27.24 2.45 -12.18
CA ASP A 320 26.13 1.66 -11.69
C ASP A 320 24.99 2.55 -11.14
N GLY A 321 25.11 3.90 -11.25
CA GLY A 321 24.11 4.88 -10.88
C GLY A 321 24.12 5.34 -9.43
N TYR A 322 25.15 4.98 -8.65
CA TYR A 322 25.27 5.43 -7.26
C TYR A 322 26.00 6.76 -7.18
N ILE A 323 25.52 7.67 -6.31
CA ILE A 323 26.19 8.97 -6.04
C ILE A 323 27.56 8.69 -5.45
N ILE A 324 28.61 9.23 -6.04
CA ILE A 324 29.98 9.16 -5.53
C ILE A 324 30.51 10.51 -5.05
N ARG A 325 29.83 11.59 -5.39
CA ARG A 325 30.24 12.94 -4.98
C ARG A 325 29.09 13.94 -5.04
N ILE A 326 29.02 14.81 -4.03
CA ILE A 326 28.17 15.99 -3.98
C ILE A 326 29.07 17.21 -3.75
N ASP A 327 29.05 18.16 -4.67
CA ASP A 327 29.71 19.46 -4.55
C ASP A 327 28.67 20.53 -4.18
N ASP A 328 29.01 21.37 -3.20
CA ASP A 328 28.19 22.47 -2.71
C ASP A 328 28.87 23.82 -3.05
N SER A 329 28.20 24.67 -3.81
CA SER A 329 28.79 25.94 -4.27
C SER A 329 29.01 26.96 -3.17
N MET A 330 28.17 26.93 -2.12
CA MET A 330 28.25 27.89 -1.00
C MET A 330 29.33 27.52 0.01
N ASN A 331 29.57 26.24 0.16
CA ASN A 331 30.53 25.74 1.14
C ASN A 331 31.48 24.73 0.46
N LYS A 332 32.56 25.27 -0.13
CA LYS A 332 33.58 24.45 -0.81
C LYS A 332 34.24 23.42 0.11
N ASP A 333 34.13 23.60 1.42
CA ASP A 333 34.63 22.67 2.40
C ASP A 333 33.59 21.58 2.75
N SER A 334 32.34 21.66 2.25
CA SER A 334 31.29 20.66 2.48
C SER A 334 31.18 19.60 1.36
N LEU A 335 32.26 19.38 0.63
CA LEU A 335 32.39 18.27 -0.29
C LEU A 335 32.07 16.96 0.42
N GLN A 336 31.10 16.22 -0.13
CA GLN A 336 30.78 14.86 0.32
C GLN A 336 31.22 13.87 -0.77
N GLU A 337 32.04 12.91 -0.37
CA GLU A 337 32.44 11.79 -1.23
C GLU A 337 31.91 10.49 -0.64
N PHE A 338 31.43 9.60 -1.51
CA PHE A 338 30.82 8.34 -1.14
C PHE A 338 31.63 7.18 -1.72
N THR A 339 32.00 6.24 -0.86
CA THR A 339 32.70 5.04 -1.25
C THR A 339 31.87 3.83 -0.84
N TYR A 340 31.55 2.97 -1.80
CA TYR A 340 30.77 1.77 -1.58
C TYR A 340 31.69 0.54 -1.52
N ASN A 341 31.30 -0.47 -0.74
CA ASN A 341 31.92 -1.79 -0.80
C ASN A 341 31.52 -2.53 -2.10
N GLU A 342 32.11 -3.70 -2.36
CA GLU A 342 31.96 -4.40 -3.64
C GLU A 342 30.52 -4.84 -3.95
N ASP A 343 29.70 -5.13 -2.92
CA ASP A 343 28.32 -5.60 -3.04
C ASP A 343 27.27 -4.50 -2.77
N TYR A 344 27.72 -3.25 -2.60
CA TYR A 344 26.90 -2.08 -2.29
C TYR A 344 26.06 -2.20 -0.99
N SER A 345 26.42 -3.09 -0.08
CA SER A 345 25.76 -3.24 1.21
C SER A 345 26.24 -2.22 2.27
N GLU A 346 27.33 -1.53 2.02
CA GLU A 346 27.90 -0.51 2.89
C GLU A 346 28.34 0.72 2.08
N VAL A 347 28.02 1.92 2.57
CA VAL A 347 28.57 3.18 2.06
C VAL A 347 29.38 3.87 3.15
N THR A 348 30.56 4.37 2.79
CA THR A 348 31.35 5.29 3.63
C THR A 348 31.20 6.69 3.07
N ILE A 349 30.72 7.61 3.91
CA ILE A 349 30.57 9.02 3.58
C ILE A 349 31.77 9.76 4.17
N HIS A 350 32.49 10.50 3.32
CA HIS A 350 33.59 11.36 3.71
C HIS A 350 33.14 12.81 3.64
N LYS A 351 33.22 13.53 4.75
CA LYS A 351 32.88 14.93 4.88
C LYS A 351 33.86 15.62 5.84
N ASP A 352 34.53 16.69 5.41
CA ASP A 352 35.35 17.59 6.25
C ASP A 352 36.39 16.88 7.14
N ASN A 353 37.08 15.84 6.66
CA ASN A 353 37.98 14.96 7.41
C ASN A 353 37.34 14.04 8.44
N GLU A 354 36.02 13.96 8.46
CA GLU A 354 35.26 12.95 9.19
C GLU A 354 34.75 11.88 8.19
N TYR A 355 34.45 10.70 8.69
CA TYR A 355 33.81 9.65 7.90
C TYR A 355 32.71 8.97 8.71
N GLU A 356 31.64 8.65 8.03
CA GLU A 356 30.52 7.88 8.58
C GLU A 356 30.33 6.64 7.72
N LYS A 357 30.07 5.50 8.34
CA LYS A 357 29.71 4.26 7.67
C LYS A 357 28.27 3.93 7.89
N ILE A 358 27.56 3.62 6.82
CA ILE A 358 26.15 3.27 6.84
C ILE A 358 25.97 1.92 6.15
N GLU A 359 25.32 0.96 6.83
CA GLU A 359 24.88 -0.28 6.23
C GLU A 359 23.61 -0.01 5.41
N LEU A 360 23.63 -0.42 4.15
CA LEU A 360 22.50 -0.31 3.23
C LEU A 360 21.71 -1.62 3.31
N LEU A 361 20.42 -1.50 3.62
CA LEU A 361 19.50 -2.65 3.64
C LEU A 361 19.09 -2.97 2.19
N HIS A 362 19.42 -4.18 1.74
CA HIS A 362 19.00 -4.73 0.44
C HIS A 362 17.67 -5.46 0.55
#